data_eaf9e11c5362d81c7c789063b788f4dd
#
_entry.id   eaf9e11c5362d81c7c789063b788f4dd
#
_cell.length_a   1.000
_cell.length_b   1.000
_cell.length_c   1.000
_cell.angle_alpha   90.00
_cell.angle_beta   90.00
_cell.angle_gamma   90.00
#
_symmetry.space_group_name_H-M   'P 1'
#
loop_
_entity.id
_entity.type
_entity.pdbx_description
1 polymer ?
#
loop_
_entity_poly.entity_id
_entity_poly.type
_entity_poly.pdbx_seq_one_letter_code
_entity_poly.pdbx_strand_id
1 'polypeptide(L)'
;MDTPLVVTPTATRPAGRKPLPALSKWTVATLAAVVVMLIWLQVAVARSFFPPLALALGTPALVVAVPIVATRWRWAPLLGAIYWVLLMVINWGVIPYDITHPEFFDTFAFTVIVLALAVVGIVAGIGATIQNYRAPAAPETDTDWRRVPHWFPTMLWSLAALCAGALLVGAIPRTSATSGTTGVSPEALAALPALGVDHFQFDQQELRVKAGQIVALRLENRDDRDHSFDIDEFKVHVPIGRDQPSLALFTPDKPGTYTFYCNVPGHRATMVGTLIVEP
;
A
#
# COMPACT_ATOMS: atom_id res chain seq x y z
N MET A 1 67.67 -26.28 -39.45
CA MET A 1 67.54 -25.02 -38.59
C MET A 1 66.09 -24.85 -38.30
N ASP A 2 65.65 -25.39 -37.15
CA ASP A 2 64.27 -25.31 -36.75
C ASP A 2 64.09 -24.02 -35.86
N THR A 3 63.31 -23.13 -36.40
CA THR A 3 62.95 -21.89 -35.70
C THR A 3 61.91 -22.22 -34.61
N PRO A 4 62.13 -21.94 -33.31
CA PRO A 4 61.15 -22.24 -32.27
C PRO A 4 59.92 -21.35 -32.44
N LEU A 5 58.73 -21.95 -32.45
CA LEU A 5 57.43 -21.24 -32.39
C LEU A 5 57.33 -20.51 -31.09
N VAL A 6 57.40 -19.18 -31.12
CA VAL A 6 57.07 -18.33 -29.98
C VAL A 6 55.56 -18.30 -29.82
N VAL A 7 55.05 -19.09 -28.88
CA VAL A 7 53.65 -19.00 -28.44
C VAL A 7 53.50 -17.74 -27.56
N THR A 8 52.97 -16.67 -28.12
CA THR A 8 52.57 -15.49 -27.37
C THR A 8 51.41 -15.86 -26.47
N PRO A 9 51.51 -15.64 -25.13
CA PRO A 9 50.40 -15.90 -24.23
C PRO A 9 49.25 -14.96 -24.60
N THR A 10 48.12 -15.53 -25.00
CA THR A 10 46.88 -14.78 -25.23
C THR A 10 46.49 -14.12 -23.92
N ALA A 11 46.48 -12.79 -23.90
CA ALA A 11 46.05 -12.01 -22.74
C ALA A 11 44.63 -12.45 -22.35
N THR A 12 44.54 -13.16 -21.22
CA THR A 12 43.25 -13.54 -20.63
C THR A 12 42.52 -12.27 -20.29
N ARG A 13 41.44 -11.96 -21.03
CA ARG A 13 40.49 -10.88 -20.63
C ARG A 13 40.10 -11.09 -19.18
N PRO A 14 40.15 -10.03 -18.35
CA PRO A 14 39.69 -10.15 -16.96
C PRO A 14 38.27 -10.70 -16.99
N ALA A 15 38.04 -11.77 -16.26
CA ALA A 15 36.74 -12.42 -16.17
C ALA A 15 35.68 -11.40 -15.69
N GLY A 16 34.86 -10.95 -16.64
CA GLY A 16 33.78 -10.00 -16.34
C GLY A 16 32.87 -10.57 -15.23
N ARG A 17 32.41 -9.72 -14.36
CA ARG A 17 31.55 -10.10 -13.22
C ARG A 17 30.33 -10.85 -13.76
N LYS A 18 30.13 -12.11 -13.36
CA LYS A 18 29.01 -12.95 -13.87
C LYS A 18 27.66 -12.22 -13.63
N PRO A 19 26.70 -12.24 -14.57
CA PRO A 19 25.40 -11.60 -14.40
C PRO A 19 24.61 -12.22 -13.24
N LEU A 20 23.72 -11.43 -12.62
CA LEU A 20 22.82 -11.94 -11.57
C LEU A 20 21.83 -12.95 -12.15
N PRO A 21 21.49 -14.02 -11.41
CA PRO A 21 20.41 -14.93 -11.75
C PRO A 21 19.08 -14.18 -11.94
N ALA A 22 18.21 -14.67 -12.83
CA ALA A 22 16.99 -13.97 -13.19
C ALA A 22 16.07 -13.72 -11.99
N LEU A 23 15.85 -14.69 -11.09
CA LEU A 23 15.04 -14.50 -9.90
C LEU A 23 15.67 -13.53 -8.90
N SER A 24 17.01 -13.47 -8.77
CA SER A 24 17.67 -12.45 -7.97
C SER A 24 17.44 -11.03 -8.50
N LYS A 25 17.37 -10.87 -9.83
CA LYS A 25 16.99 -9.58 -10.45
C LYS A 25 15.56 -9.19 -10.07
N TRP A 26 14.63 -10.13 -10.08
CA TRP A 26 13.24 -9.89 -9.67
C TRP A 26 13.14 -9.51 -8.19
N THR A 27 13.90 -10.18 -7.31
CA THR A 27 13.97 -9.79 -5.89
C THR A 27 14.44 -8.35 -5.75
N VAL A 28 15.50 -7.95 -6.44
CA VAL A 28 15.99 -6.56 -6.41
C VAL A 28 14.97 -5.58 -7.00
N ALA A 29 14.34 -5.97 -8.11
CA ALA A 29 13.34 -5.13 -8.77
C ALA A 29 12.13 -4.84 -7.86
N THR A 30 11.62 -5.82 -7.11
CA THR A 30 10.51 -5.60 -6.17
C THR A 30 10.94 -4.72 -4.98
N LEU A 31 12.17 -4.87 -4.48
CA LEU A 31 12.72 -3.99 -3.44
C LEU A 31 12.87 -2.54 -3.94
N ALA A 32 13.31 -2.35 -5.18
CA ALA A 32 13.38 -1.02 -5.78
C ALA A 32 11.99 -0.42 -6.02
N ALA A 33 11.05 -1.24 -6.50
CA ALA A 33 9.67 -0.81 -6.74
C ALA A 33 8.99 -0.33 -5.45
N VAL A 34 9.14 -1.04 -4.33
CA VAL A 34 8.54 -0.58 -3.06
C VAL A 34 9.14 0.73 -2.57
N VAL A 35 10.44 0.95 -2.76
CA VAL A 35 11.08 2.24 -2.43
C VAL A 35 10.47 3.38 -3.24
N VAL A 36 10.32 3.18 -4.56
CA VAL A 36 9.68 4.17 -5.45
C VAL A 36 8.24 4.44 -5.02
N MET A 37 7.47 3.39 -4.70
CA MET A 37 6.09 3.52 -4.24
C MET A 37 5.97 4.25 -2.90
N LEU A 38 6.88 3.97 -1.95
CA LEU A 38 6.91 4.68 -0.66
C LEU A 38 7.23 6.16 -0.84
N ILE A 39 8.15 6.50 -1.75
CA ILE A 39 8.45 7.89 -2.09
C ILE A 39 7.23 8.54 -2.74
N TRP A 40 6.58 7.85 -3.68
CA TRP A 40 5.37 8.35 -4.33
C TRP A 40 4.24 8.58 -3.32
N LEU A 41 3.98 7.62 -2.43
CA LEU A 41 2.98 7.76 -1.35
C LEU A 41 3.28 8.98 -0.49
N GLN A 42 4.54 9.18 -0.12
CA GLN A 42 4.96 10.28 0.73
C GLN A 42 4.79 11.64 0.06
N VAL A 43 5.15 11.75 -1.22
CA VAL A 43 5.14 13.02 -1.95
C VAL A 43 3.76 13.34 -2.53
N ALA A 44 3.14 12.36 -3.19
CA ALA A 44 1.89 12.57 -3.94
C ALA A 44 0.65 12.48 -3.04
N VAL A 45 0.64 11.54 -2.07
CA VAL A 45 -0.52 11.30 -1.22
C VAL A 45 -0.40 12.08 0.09
N ALA A 46 0.71 11.94 0.81
CA ALA A 46 0.92 12.63 2.08
C ALA A 46 1.37 14.09 1.94
N ARG A 47 1.67 14.55 0.72
CA ARG A 47 2.15 15.92 0.40
C ARG A 47 3.24 16.43 1.35
N SER A 48 3.96 15.51 1.98
CA SER A 48 5.02 15.80 2.95
C SER A 48 6.38 15.70 2.29
N PHE A 49 7.17 16.76 2.38
CA PHE A 49 8.53 16.77 1.80
C PHE A 49 9.53 16.00 2.68
N PHE A 50 9.25 15.83 3.97
CA PHE A 50 10.10 15.05 4.87
C PHE A 50 9.55 13.63 5.04
N PRO A 51 10.20 12.60 4.45
CA PRO A 51 9.62 11.26 4.31
C PRO A 51 10.04 10.29 5.44
N PRO A 52 9.52 10.39 6.68
CA PRO A 52 9.90 9.45 7.74
C PRO A 52 9.50 8.02 7.40
N LEU A 53 8.34 7.83 6.76
CA LEU A 53 7.86 6.50 6.38
C LEU A 53 8.69 5.90 5.23
N ALA A 54 8.98 6.68 4.20
CA ALA A 54 9.82 6.23 3.09
C ALA A 54 11.25 5.92 3.56
N LEU A 55 11.78 6.69 4.51
CA LEU A 55 13.08 6.40 5.12
C LEU A 55 13.02 5.15 6.01
N ALA A 56 12.03 5.04 6.89
CA ALA A 56 11.91 3.93 7.82
C ALA A 56 11.72 2.57 7.14
N LEU A 57 10.90 2.51 6.09
CA LEU A 57 10.59 1.27 5.37
C LEU A 57 11.43 1.09 4.11
N GLY A 58 11.78 2.17 3.41
CA GLY A 58 12.57 2.12 2.17
C GLY A 58 14.06 1.87 2.41
N THR A 59 14.66 2.44 3.47
CA THR A 59 16.08 2.21 3.79
C THR A 59 16.39 0.73 4.02
N PRO A 60 15.64 -0.05 4.82
CA PRO A 60 15.86 -1.48 4.94
C PRO A 60 15.79 -2.24 3.62
N ALA A 61 14.89 -1.85 2.70
CA ALA A 61 14.82 -2.45 1.37
C ALA A 61 16.10 -2.24 0.58
N LEU A 62 16.67 -1.03 0.60
CA LEU A 62 17.95 -0.72 -0.05
C LEU A 62 19.10 -1.47 0.60
N VAL A 63 19.16 -1.50 1.94
CA VAL A 63 20.18 -2.25 2.69
C VAL A 63 20.16 -3.73 2.33
N VAL A 64 18.97 -4.31 2.15
CA VAL A 64 18.82 -5.71 1.73
C VAL A 64 19.20 -5.92 0.25
N ALA A 65 18.93 -4.96 -0.63
CA ALA A 65 19.29 -5.06 -2.04
C ALA A 65 20.80 -5.03 -2.28
N VAL A 66 21.56 -4.29 -1.47
CA VAL A 66 23.03 -4.15 -1.61
C VAL A 66 23.75 -5.51 -1.57
N PRO A 67 23.61 -6.37 -0.56
CA PRO A 67 24.29 -7.68 -0.56
C PRO A 67 23.88 -8.57 -1.72
N ILE A 68 22.64 -8.51 -2.22
CA ILE A 68 22.21 -9.29 -3.38
C ILE A 68 23.03 -8.88 -4.62
N VAL A 69 23.23 -7.59 -4.82
CA VAL A 69 23.93 -7.05 -5.99
C VAL A 69 25.46 -7.08 -5.83
N ALA A 70 25.97 -6.66 -4.66
CA ALA A 70 27.39 -6.43 -4.43
C ALA A 70 28.14 -7.71 -4.08
N THR A 71 27.64 -8.49 -3.13
CA THR A 71 28.36 -9.67 -2.60
C THR A 71 27.99 -10.96 -3.32
N ARG A 72 26.76 -11.04 -3.85
CA ARG A 72 26.20 -12.24 -4.51
C ARG A 72 26.26 -13.49 -3.63
N TRP A 73 26.13 -13.31 -2.34
CA TRP A 73 26.01 -14.43 -1.42
C TRP A 73 24.80 -15.30 -1.78
N ARG A 74 24.95 -16.61 -1.70
CA ARG A 74 23.91 -17.57 -2.10
C ARG A 74 22.59 -17.37 -1.36
N TRP A 75 22.64 -16.95 -0.11
CA TRP A 75 21.50 -16.71 0.76
C TRP A 75 20.96 -15.27 0.71
N ALA A 76 21.70 -14.33 0.10
CA ALA A 76 21.29 -12.92 0.11
C ALA A 76 19.87 -12.65 -0.44
N PRO A 77 19.36 -13.34 -1.51
CA PRO A 77 17.99 -13.15 -1.96
C PRO A 77 16.93 -13.50 -0.91
N LEU A 78 17.24 -14.39 0.05
CA LEU A 78 16.33 -14.74 1.15
C LEU A 78 16.04 -13.53 2.04
N LEU A 79 17.00 -12.61 2.22
CA LEU A 79 16.77 -11.36 2.95
C LEU A 79 15.66 -10.53 2.30
N GLY A 80 15.56 -10.55 0.97
CA GLY A 80 14.48 -9.88 0.25
C GLY A 80 13.11 -10.48 0.58
N ALA A 81 13.02 -11.81 0.65
CA ALA A 81 11.80 -12.48 1.07
C ALA A 81 11.44 -12.17 2.53
N ILE A 82 12.44 -12.18 3.44
CA ILE A 82 12.25 -11.82 4.85
C ILE A 82 11.76 -10.38 4.99
N TYR A 83 12.35 -9.43 4.26
CA TYR A 83 11.91 -8.04 4.25
C TYR A 83 10.42 -7.93 3.90
N TRP A 84 9.97 -8.61 2.83
CA TRP A 84 8.58 -8.58 2.42
C TRP A 84 7.62 -9.17 3.48
N VAL A 85 8.01 -10.29 4.10
CA VAL A 85 7.22 -10.89 5.19
C VAL A 85 7.13 -9.92 6.38
N LEU A 86 8.23 -9.32 6.79
CA LEU A 86 8.25 -8.36 7.89
C LEU A 86 7.40 -7.12 7.58
N LEU A 87 7.47 -6.61 6.33
CA LEU A 87 6.65 -5.50 5.91
C LEU A 87 5.15 -5.82 6.03
N MET A 88 4.73 -7.03 5.64
CA MET A 88 3.34 -7.47 5.78
C MET A 88 2.93 -7.62 7.25
N VAL A 89 3.79 -8.17 8.08
CA VAL A 89 3.52 -8.35 9.53
C VAL A 89 3.37 -7.00 10.22
N ILE A 90 4.26 -6.04 9.93
CA ILE A 90 4.20 -4.70 10.55
C ILE A 90 2.92 -3.95 10.14
N ASN A 91 2.45 -4.16 8.91
CA ASN A 91 1.25 -3.50 8.38
C ASN A 91 -0.03 -4.35 8.52
N TRP A 92 0.01 -5.45 9.28
CA TRP A 92 -1.13 -6.37 9.43
C TRP A 92 -2.43 -5.69 9.84
N GLY A 93 -2.38 -4.67 10.69
CA GLY A 93 -3.56 -3.93 11.16
C GLY A 93 -4.17 -2.99 10.10
N VAL A 94 -3.38 -2.55 9.12
CA VAL A 94 -3.81 -1.59 8.08
C VAL A 94 -4.31 -2.31 6.82
N ILE A 95 -3.65 -3.40 6.42
CA ILE A 95 -3.96 -4.13 5.19
C ILE A 95 -5.44 -4.55 5.07
N PRO A 96 -6.08 -5.18 6.09
CA PRO A 96 -7.48 -5.55 5.99
C PRO A 96 -8.40 -4.34 5.84
N TYR A 97 -8.10 -3.25 6.52
CA TYR A 97 -8.85 -2.00 6.40
C TYR A 97 -8.80 -1.47 4.97
N ASP A 98 -7.62 -1.24 4.42
CA ASP A 98 -7.45 -0.70 3.08
C ASP A 98 -8.15 -1.54 1.99
N ILE A 99 -8.09 -2.89 2.11
CA ILE A 99 -8.74 -3.78 1.14
C ILE A 99 -10.26 -3.72 1.24
N THR A 100 -10.81 -3.49 2.43
CA THR A 100 -12.26 -3.47 2.65
C THR A 100 -12.89 -2.10 2.43
N HIS A 101 -12.07 -1.04 2.32
CA HIS A 101 -12.52 0.35 2.12
C HIS A 101 -11.97 0.95 0.80
N PRO A 102 -12.40 0.43 -0.35
CA PRO A 102 -11.94 0.91 -1.66
C PRO A 102 -12.48 2.30 -2.03
N GLU A 103 -13.34 2.89 -1.21
CA GLU A 103 -13.72 4.31 -1.28
C GLU A 103 -12.53 5.25 -1.06
N PHE A 104 -11.53 4.82 -0.30
CA PHE A 104 -10.21 5.47 -0.19
C PHE A 104 -9.27 4.88 -1.24
N PHE A 105 -9.55 5.20 -2.52
CA PHE A 105 -8.93 4.53 -3.65
C PHE A 105 -7.40 4.57 -3.64
N ASP A 106 -6.80 5.65 -3.17
CA ASP A 106 -5.33 5.82 -3.16
C ASP A 106 -4.65 4.77 -2.26
N THR A 107 -5.16 4.60 -1.02
CA THR A 107 -4.62 3.63 -0.07
C THR A 107 -4.98 2.20 -0.46
N PHE A 108 -6.20 1.98 -0.96
CA PHE A 108 -6.62 0.70 -1.52
C PHE A 108 -5.71 0.26 -2.68
N ALA A 109 -5.50 1.14 -3.68
CA ALA A 109 -4.67 0.84 -4.84
C ALA A 109 -3.21 0.60 -4.43
N PHE A 110 -2.68 1.43 -3.53
CA PHE A 110 -1.34 1.24 -2.98
C PHE A 110 -1.21 -0.14 -2.32
N THR A 111 -2.13 -0.52 -1.46
CA THR A 111 -2.10 -1.80 -0.73
C THR A 111 -2.21 -2.99 -1.68
N VAL A 112 -3.09 -2.95 -2.68
CA VAL A 112 -3.21 -4.01 -3.70
C VAL A 112 -1.90 -4.21 -4.45
N ILE A 113 -1.25 -3.13 -4.88
CA ILE A 113 0.02 -3.21 -5.62
C ILE A 113 1.15 -3.71 -4.70
N VAL A 114 1.23 -3.23 -3.46
CA VAL A 114 2.24 -3.67 -2.49
C VAL A 114 2.10 -5.16 -2.17
N LEU A 115 0.88 -5.67 -2.01
CA LEU A 115 0.65 -7.11 -1.83
C LEU A 115 1.11 -7.92 -3.02
N ALA A 116 0.85 -7.46 -4.24
CA ALA A 116 1.34 -8.12 -5.45
C ALA A 116 2.88 -8.14 -5.51
N LEU A 117 3.52 -7.03 -5.21
CA LEU A 117 4.99 -6.95 -5.13
C LEU A 117 5.54 -7.86 -4.03
N ALA A 118 4.85 -7.97 -2.89
CA ALA A 118 5.26 -8.86 -1.81
C ALA A 118 5.25 -10.33 -2.24
N VAL A 119 4.18 -10.78 -2.91
CA VAL A 119 4.10 -12.14 -3.47
C VAL A 119 5.26 -12.40 -4.42
N VAL A 120 5.50 -11.50 -5.38
CA VAL A 120 6.60 -11.62 -6.33
C VAL A 120 7.95 -11.61 -5.61
N GLY A 121 8.16 -10.72 -4.66
CA GLY A 121 9.41 -10.58 -3.91
C GLY A 121 9.73 -11.81 -3.05
N ILE A 122 8.73 -12.35 -2.35
CA ILE A 122 8.87 -13.56 -1.52
C ILE A 122 9.20 -14.77 -2.41
N VAL A 123 8.41 -14.98 -3.46
CA VAL A 123 8.59 -16.13 -4.37
C VAL A 123 9.93 -16.04 -5.10
N ALA A 124 10.29 -14.86 -5.61
CA ALA A 124 11.57 -14.64 -6.28
C ALA A 124 12.75 -14.79 -5.32
N GLY A 125 12.66 -14.26 -4.09
CA GLY A 125 13.72 -14.34 -3.08
C GLY A 125 13.99 -15.78 -2.63
N ILE A 126 12.94 -16.54 -2.32
CA ILE A 126 13.05 -17.96 -1.96
C ILE A 126 13.56 -18.77 -3.17
N GLY A 127 12.94 -18.57 -4.35
CA GLY A 127 13.31 -19.28 -5.57
C GLY A 127 14.77 -19.02 -5.99
N ALA A 128 15.24 -17.77 -5.92
CA ALA A 128 16.62 -17.40 -6.18
C ALA A 128 17.58 -18.08 -5.20
N THR A 129 17.23 -18.13 -3.92
CA THR A 129 18.04 -18.80 -2.90
C THR A 129 18.13 -20.28 -3.19
N ILE A 130 17.02 -20.96 -3.46
CA ILE A 130 17.01 -22.38 -3.82
C ILE A 130 17.86 -22.63 -5.08
N GLN A 131 17.73 -21.80 -6.12
CA GLN A 131 18.54 -21.92 -7.33
C GLN A 131 20.03 -21.74 -7.04
N ASN A 132 20.40 -20.77 -6.20
CA ASN A 132 21.79 -20.52 -5.82
C ASN A 132 22.45 -21.70 -5.08
N TYR A 133 21.67 -22.46 -4.30
CA TYR A 133 22.17 -23.64 -3.58
C TYR A 133 22.16 -24.92 -4.43
N ARG A 134 21.22 -25.05 -5.36
CA ARG A 134 21.11 -26.19 -6.25
C ARG A 134 22.03 -26.10 -7.48
N ALA A 135 22.61 -24.94 -7.74
CA ALA A 135 23.52 -24.76 -8.88
C ALA A 135 24.71 -25.69 -8.72
N PRO A 136 24.88 -26.70 -9.63
CA PRO A 136 26.08 -27.53 -9.64
C PRO A 136 27.31 -26.64 -9.94
N ALA A 137 28.49 -27.10 -9.54
CA ALA A 137 29.75 -26.53 -10.00
C ALA A 137 29.96 -26.91 -11.48
N ALA A 138 29.00 -26.62 -12.35
CA ALA A 138 28.93 -27.04 -13.72
C ALA A 138 29.76 -26.16 -14.67
N PRO A 139 30.23 -26.68 -15.78
CA PRO A 139 30.97 -25.93 -16.79
C PRO A 139 30.15 -24.75 -17.34
N GLU A 140 30.82 -23.70 -17.79
CA GLU A 140 30.28 -22.38 -18.16
C GLU A 140 29.19 -22.37 -19.26
N THR A 141 28.86 -23.50 -19.84
CA THR A 141 27.97 -23.64 -21.00
C THR A 141 26.51 -23.92 -20.66
N ASP A 142 26.20 -24.40 -19.43
CA ASP A 142 24.81 -24.68 -19.04
C ASP A 142 24.19 -23.50 -18.28
N THR A 143 23.46 -22.66 -19.01
CA THR A 143 22.76 -21.48 -18.49
C THR A 143 21.33 -21.76 -18.03
N ASP A 144 20.88 -23.01 -18.05
CA ASP A 144 19.47 -23.37 -17.90
C ASP A 144 18.94 -23.07 -16.46
N TRP A 145 19.77 -23.31 -15.46
CA TRP A 145 19.42 -22.99 -14.05
C TRP A 145 19.31 -21.48 -13.76
N ARG A 146 19.81 -20.62 -14.64
CA ARG A 146 19.72 -19.16 -14.56
C ARG A 146 18.42 -18.61 -15.13
N ARG A 147 17.65 -19.45 -15.80
CA ARG A 147 16.38 -19.07 -16.42
C ARG A 147 15.28 -18.97 -15.35
N VAL A 148 14.33 -18.11 -15.65
CA VAL A 148 13.11 -18.01 -14.87
C VAL A 148 12.32 -19.30 -15.04
N PRO A 149 11.82 -19.95 -13.96
CA PRO A 149 10.96 -21.12 -14.09
C PRO A 149 9.75 -20.81 -14.98
N HIS A 150 9.33 -21.78 -15.80
CA HIS A 150 8.24 -21.60 -16.77
C HIS A 150 6.90 -21.16 -16.13
N TRP A 151 6.65 -21.55 -14.89
CA TRP A 151 5.47 -21.14 -14.13
C TRP A 151 5.50 -19.68 -13.63
N PHE A 152 6.69 -19.07 -13.51
CA PHE A 152 6.85 -17.72 -12.96
C PHE A 152 6.20 -16.62 -13.83
N PRO A 153 6.36 -16.60 -15.17
CA PRO A 153 5.62 -15.67 -16.01
C PRO A 153 4.10 -15.81 -15.89
N THR A 154 3.61 -17.06 -15.82
CA THR A 154 2.17 -17.32 -15.62
C THR A 154 1.68 -16.72 -14.30
N MET A 155 2.43 -16.91 -13.22
CA MET A 155 2.14 -16.29 -11.92
C MET A 155 2.10 -14.77 -12.03
N LEU A 156 3.06 -14.14 -12.72
CA LEU A 156 3.10 -12.68 -12.91
C LEU A 156 1.87 -12.19 -13.67
N TRP A 157 1.48 -12.85 -14.76
CA TRP A 157 0.28 -12.48 -15.53
C TRP A 157 -1.01 -12.66 -14.73
N SER A 158 -1.13 -13.76 -13.98
CA SER A 158 -2.28 -14.00 -13.09
C SER A 158 -2.39 -12.91 -12.02
N LEU A 159 -1.27 -12.56 -11.40
CA LEU A 159 -1.23 -11.52 -10.37
C LEU A 159 -1.55 -10.14 -10.96
N ALA A 160 -1.01 -9.82 -12.13
CA ALA A 160 -1.33 -8.58 -12.82
C ALA A 160 -2.82 -8.48 -13.18
N ALA A 161 -3.43 -9.57 -13.64
CA ALA A 161 -4.86 -9.63 -13.94
C ALA A 161 -5.72 -9.45 -12.67
N LEU A 162 -5.34 -10.08 -11.56
CA LEU A 162 -6.02 -9.91 -10.27
C LEU A 162 -5.92 -8.46 -9.77
N CYS A 163 -4.72 -7.84 -9.84
CA CYS A 163 -4.54 -6.44 -9.47
C CYS A 163 -5.38 -5.51 -10.36
N ALA A 164 -5.34 -5.71 -11.68
CA ALA A 164 -6.15 -4.91 -12.60
C ALA A 164 -7.64 -5.05 -12.30
N GLY A 165 -8.14 -6.26 -12.05
CA GLY A 165 -9.52 -6.51 -11.65
C GLY A 165 -9.88 -5.81 -10.34
N ALA A 166 -9.05 -5.92 -9.31
CA ALA A 166 -9.26 -5.26 -8.03
C ALA A 166 -9.31 -3.73 -8.18
N LEU A 167 -8.35 -3.15 -8.93
CA LEU A 167 -8.30 -1.71 -9.17
C LEU A 167 -9.51 -1.22 -9.98
N LEU A 168 -9.96 -1.97 -10.98
CA LEU A 168 -11.18 -1.64 -11.73
C LEU A 168 -12.41 -1.63 -10.82
N VAL A 169 -12.58 -2.67 -9.98
CA VAL A 169 -13.67 -2.75 -9.02
C VAL A 169 -13.58 -1.64 -7.97
N GLY A 170 -12.39 -1.31 -7.49
CA GLY A 170 -12.16 -0.22 -6.54
C GLY A 170 -12.46 1.16 -7.13
N ALA A 171 -12.21 1.35 -8.42
CA ALA A 171 -12.47 2.62 -9.12
C ALA A 171 -13.95 2.87 -9.43
N ILE A 172 -14.84 1.89 -9.22
CA ILE A 172 -16.29 2.10 -9.41
C ILE A 172 -16.81 3.01 -8.28
N PRO A 173 -17.40 4.17 -8.61
CA PRO A 173 -17.97 5.04 -7.58
C PRO A 173 -19.05 4.27 -6.79
N ARG A 174 -18.90 4.19 -5.50
CA ARG A 174 -19.90 3.59 -4.60
C ARG A 174 -20.71 4.71 -4.00
N THR A 175 -21.97 4.79 -4.39
CA THR A 175 -22.95 5.60 -3.67
C THR A 175 -23.32 4.86 -2.40
N SER A 176 -22.64 5.16 -1.30
CA SER A 176 -23.09 4.70 0.01
C SER A 176 -24.47 5.32 0.26
N ALA A 177 -25.45 4.52 0.65
CA ALA A 177 -26.82 4.98 0.86
C ALA A 177 -26.95 6.10 1.91
N THR A 178 -25.89 6.34 2.69
CA THR A 178 -25.77 7.35 3.73
C THR A 178 -24.86 8.52 3.33
N SER A 179 -24.12 8.44 2.21
CA SER A 179 -23.12 9.43 1.75
C SER A 179 -23.40 9.90 0.34
N GLY A 180 -24.56 10.43 0.08
CA GLY A 180 -24.90 10.85 -1.28
C GLY A 180 -25.05 12.36 -1.41
N THR A 181 -24.00 13.05 -1.88
CA THR A 181 -24.18 14.39 -2.49
C THR A 181 -24.88 14.29 -3.85
N THR A 182 -25.15 13.08 -4.34
CA THR A 182 -25.85 12.84 -5.61
C THR A 182 -27.29 13.34 -5.50
N GLY A 183 -27.59 14.47 -6.13
CA GLY A 183 -28.92 15.10 -6.11
C GLY A 183 -29.08 16.26 -5.12
N VAL A 184 -28.09 16.57 -4.32
CA VAL A 184 -28.07 17.78 -3.46
C VAL A 184 -27.31 18.88 -4.20
N SER A 185 -27.93 20.05 -4.39
CA SER A 185 -27.22 21.16 -5.02
C SER A 185 -26.07 21.65 -4.13
N PRO A 186 -24.97 22.20 -4.70
CA PRO A 186 -23.86 22.75 -3.93
C PRO A 186 -24.32 23.81 -2.92
N GLU A 187 -25.33 24.61 -3.27
CA GLU A 187 -25.90 25.64 -2.40
C GLU A 187 -26.64 25.04 -1.22
N ALA A 188 -27.42 23.97 -1.46
CA ALA A 188 -28.13 23.26 -0.41
C ALA A 188 -27.16 22.57 0.55
N LEU A 189 -26.08 21.97 0.04
CA LEU A 189 -25.02 21.37 0.84
C LEU A 189 -24.28 22.44 1.66
N ALA A 190 -24.00 23.60 1.08
CA ALA A 190 -23.34 24.70 1.75
C ALA A 190 -24.17 25.31 2.91
N ALA A 191 -25.49 25.18 2.83
CA ALA A 191 -26.41 25.68 3.87
C ALA A 191 -26.52 24.75 5.09
N LEU A 192 -25.99 23.51 5.02
CA LEU A 192 -26.06 22.57 6.14
C LEU A 192 -25.04 22.92 7.24
N PRO A 193 -25.35 22.57 8.50
CA PRO A 193 -24.37 22.62 9.58
C PRO A 193 -23.11 21.84 9.19
N ALA A 194 -21.93 22.47 9.37
CA ALA A 194 -20.67 21.87 9.06
C ALA A 194 -20.04 21.20 10.28
N LEU A 195 -19.48 20.02 10.10
CA LEU A 195 -18.55 19.37 11.01
C LEU A 195 -17.21 19.23 10.28
N GLY A 196 -16.21 19.98 10.75
CA GLY A 196 -14.87 19.99 10.16
C GLY A 196 -13.96 18.96 10.81
N VAL A 197 -12.99 18.49 10.03
CA VAL A 197 -11.86 17.69 10.50
C VAL A 197 -10.60 18.48 10.25
N ASP A 198 -9.79 18.66 11.29
CA ASP A 198 -8.52 19.38 11.25
C ASP A 198 -7.54 18.80 12.28
N HIS A 199 -6.27 18.60 11.89
CA HIS A 199 -5.22 18.06 12.78
C HIS A 199 -5.63 16.76 13.49
N PHE A 200 -6.27 15.84 12.77
CA PHE A 200 -6.76 14.55 13.28
C PHE A 200 -7.75 14.71 14.45
N GLN A 201 -8.60 15.73 14.39
CA GLN A 201 -9.67 15.96 15.37
C GLN A 201 -10.92 16.49 14.66
N PHE A 202 -12.10 16.20 15.21
CA PHE A 202 -13.31 16.89 14.86
C PHE A 202 -13.32 18.27 15.53
N ASP A 203 -13.72 19.30 14.82
CA ASP A 203 -13.83 20.68 15.35
C ASP A 203 -14.95 20.82 16.39
N GLN A 204 -15.90 19.87 16.41
CA GLN A 204 -16.93 19.73 17.43
C GLN A 204 -16.85 18.34 18.02
N GLN A 205 -16.60 18.27 19.34
CA GLN A 205 -16.52 16.99 20.06
C GLN A 205 -17.84 16.56 20.66
N GLU A 206 -18.86 17.43 20.64
CA GLU A 206 -20.21 17.14 21.09
C GLU A 206 -21.22 17.66 20.07
N LEU A 207 -22.11 16.77 19.64
CA LEU A 207 -23.23 17.08 18.76
C LEU A 207 -24.53 16.81 19.51
N ARG A 208 -25.50 17.73 19.43
CA ARG A 208 -26.84 17.59 20.04
C ARG A 208 -27.90 17.56 18.95
N VAL A 209 -28.73 16.53 18.97
CA VAL A 209 -29.80 16.31 17.99
C VAL A 209 -31.05 15.78 18.71
N LYS A 210 -32.20 15.80 18.04
CA LYS A 210 -33.45 15.27 18.57
C LYS A 210 -33.76 13.89 17.99
N ALA A 211 -34.30 13.01 18.83
CA ALA A 211 -34.78 11.71 18.42
C ALA A 211 -35.89 11.84 17.37
N GLY A 212 -35.86 10.95 16.38
CA GLY A 212 -36.82 10.92 15.27
C GLY A 212 -36.68 12.03 14.24
N GLN A 213 -35.74 12.95 14.37
CA GLN A 213 -35.47 13.99 13.38
C GLN A 213 -34.35 13.58 12.45
N ILE A 214 -34.47 13.97 11.19
CA ILE A 214 -33.40 13.77 10.19
C ILE A 214 -32.23 14.72 10.53
N VAL A 215 -31.07 14.16 10.74
CA VAL A 215 -29.81 14.88 10.91
C VAL A 215 -29.08 14.90 9.55
N ALA A 216 -28.78 16.11 9.09
CA ALA A 216 -27.97 16.33 7.89
C ALA A 216 -26.77 17.20 8.24
N LEU A 217 -25.56 16.68 8.08
CA LEU A 217 -24.32 17.37 8.38
C LEU A 217 -23.45 17.42 7.13
N ARG A 218 -22.87 18.55 6.86
CA ARG A 218 -21.81 18.71 5.87
C ARG A 218 -20.48 18.43 6.55
N LEU A 219 -19.77 17.39 6.08
CA LEU A 219 -18.46 17.01 6.60
C LEU A 219 -17.37 17.63 5.75
N GLU A 220 -16.45 18.34 6.37
CA GLU A 220 -15.35 19.04 5.70
C GLU A 220 -14.01 18.51 6.17
N ASN A 221 -13.14 18.16 5.24
CA ASN A 221 -11.78 17.74 5.53
C ASN A 221 -10.82 18.91 5.28
N ARG A 222 -10.07 19.30 6.29
CA ARG A 222 -9.01 20.31 6.23
C ARG A 222 -7.61 19.70 6.38
N ASP A 223 -7.55 18.37 6.57
CA ASP A 223 -6.30 17.63 6.64
C ASP A 223 -5.85 17.15 5.25
N ASP A 224 -4.60 16.73 5.17
CA ASP A 224 -4.02 16.09 3.99
C ASP A 224 -4.25 14.55 3.96
N ARG A 225 -5.11 14.04 4.83
CA ARG A 225 -5.46 12.64 4.97
C ARG A 225 -6.96 12.41 4.82
N ASP A 226 -7.31 11.20 4.42
CA ASP A 226 -8.71 10.78 4.40
C ASP A 226 -9.15 10.41 5.81
N HIS A 227 -10.41 10.68 6.11
CA HIS A 227 -11.07 10.42 7.38
C HIS A 227 -12.42 9.77 7.15
N SER A 228 -13.11 9.41 8.24
CA SER A 228 -14.49 8.96 8.19
C SER A 228 -15.27 9.52 9.38
N PHE A 229 -16.60 9.54 9.22
CA PHE A 229 -17.54 9.82 10.30
C PHE A 229 -18.41 8.59 10.49
N ASP A 230 -18.26 7.95 11.63
CA ASP A 230 -18.86 6.67 11.95
C ASP A 230 -19.68 6.74 13.23
N ILE A 231 -20.87 6.12 13.21
CA ILE A 231 -21.71 5.90 14.40
C ILE A 231 -22.26 4.48 14.28
N ASP A 232 -21.72 3.56 15.07
CA ASP A 232 -22.02 2.12 14.96
C ASP A 232 -23.51 1.84 15.21
N GLU A 233 -24.11 2.49 16.20
CA GLU A 233 -25.49 2.24 16.62
C GLU A 233 -26.50 2.61 15.52
N PHE A 234 -26.19 3.59 14.69
CA PHE A 234 -27.06 4.02 13.60
C PHE A 234 -26.57 3.50 12.23
N LYS A 235 -25.51 2.67 12.21
CA LYS A 235 -24.88 2.13 10.99
C LYS A 235 -24.49 3.24 10.01
N VAL A 236 -24.04 4.37 10.56
CA VAL A 236 -23.52 5.49 9.78
C VAL A 236 -22.05 5.22 9.50
N HIS A 237 -21.68 5.27 8.25
CA HIS A 237 -20.31 5.27 7.78
C HIS A 237 -20.21 6.24 6.61
N VAL A 238 -19.50 7.36 6.81
CA VAL A 238 -19.35 8.39 5.78
C VAL A 238 -17.86 8.68 5.59
N PRO A 239 -17.29 8.32 4.45
CA PRO A 239 -15.93 8.72 4.10
C PRO A 239 -15.83 10.24 3.95
N ILE A 240 -14.79 10.83 4.49
CA ILE A 240 -14.49 12.25 4.38
C ILE A 240 -13.19 12.40 3.60
N GLY A 241 -13.32 12.53 2.28
CA GLY A 241 -12.20 12.71 1.37
C GLY A 241 -11.62 14.13 1.45
N ARG A 242 -10.43 14.31 0.88
CA ARG A 242 -9.66 15.57 0.92
C ARG A 242 -10.21 16.68 0.02
N ASP A 243 -10.86 16.30 -1.07
CA ASP A 243 -11.10 17.23 -2.17
C ASP A 243 -12.54 17.77 -2.24
N GLN A 244 -13.47 17.13 -1.55
CA GLN A 244 -14.88 17.49 -1.59
C GLN A 244 -15.57 17.24 -0.24
N PRO A 245 -16.52 18.10 0.15
CA PRO A 245 -17.32 17.86 1.34
C PRO A 245 -18.21 16.62 1.16
N SER A 246 -18.39 15.87 2.23
CA SER A 246 -19.30 14.73 2.29
C SER A 246 -20.59 15.10 3.03
N LEU A 247 -21.68 14.37 2.77
CA LEU A 247 -22.95 14.53 3.46
C LEU A 247 -23.18 13.34 4.40
N ALA A 248 -23.32 13.59 5.69
CA ALA A 248 -23.86 12.61 6.63
C ALA A 248 -25.38 12.85 6.78
N LEU A 249 -26.16 11.80 6.54
CA LEU A 249 -27.62 11.83 6.63
C LEU A 249 -28.08 10.61 7.44
N PHE A 250 -28.69 10.83 8.59
CA PHE A 250 -29.19 9.76 9.44
C PHE A 250 -30.33 10.23 10.35
N THR A 251 -31.07 9.29 10.94
CA THR A 251 -32.17 9.59 11.87
C THR A 251 -31.95 8.75 13.12
N PRO A 252 -31.55 9.38 14.24
CA PRO A 252 -31.44 8.68 15.51
C PRO A 252 -32.85 8.42 16.07
N ASP A 253 -33.17 7.16 16.33
CA ASP A 253 -34.52 6.72 16.74
C ASP A 253 -34.71 6.71 18.26
N LYS A 254 -33.64 6.74 19.05
CA LYS A 254 -33.66 6.59 20.49
C LYS A 254 -32.87 7.71 21.21
N PRO A 255 -33.45 8.36 22.22
CA PRO A 255 -32.69 9.25 23.09
C PRO A 255 -31.55 8.50 23.77
N GLY A 256 -30.39 9.17 23.92
CA GLY A 256 -29.23 8.59 24.56
C GLY A 256 -27.94 9.32 24.19
N THR A 257 -26.83 8.79 24.69
CA THR A 257 -25.51 9.30 24.42
C THR A 257 -24.76 8.25 23.58
N TYR A 258 -24.28 8.64 22.42
CA TYR A 258 -23.63 7.78 21.44
C TYR A 258 -22.24 8.31 21.10
N THR A 259 -21.40 7.48 20.53
CA THR A 259 -20.05 7.88 20.12
C THR A 259 -19.99 8.01 18.61
N PHE A 260 -19.47 9.11 18.12
CA PHE A 260 -19.01 9.20 16.72
C PHE A 260 -17.49 9.25 16.68
N TYR A 261 -16.90 8.69 15.63
CA TYR A 261 -15.45 8.54 15.53
C TYR A 261 -14.98 8.40 14.08
N CYS A 262 -13.65 8.44 13.88
CA CYS A 262 -13.02 8.07 12.61
C CYS A 262 -12.57 6.61 12.67
N ASN A 263 -12.99 5.80 11.68
CA ASN A 263 -12.67 4.38 11.59
C ASN A 263 -11.31 4.10 10.91
N VAL A 264 -10.66 5.11 10.36
CA VAL A 264 -9.32 4.96 9.75
C VAL A 264 -8.33 4.48 10.82
N PRO A 265 -7.53 3.43 10.57
CA PRO A 265 -6.60 2.88 11.54
C PRO A 265 -5.66 3.93 12.13
N GLY A 266 -5.60 3.97 13.46
CA GLY A 266 -4.78 4.93 14.21
C GLY A 266 -5.45 6.26 14.52
N HIS A 267 -6.57 6.63 13.89
CA HIS A 267 -7.23 7.93 14.06
C HIS A 267 -8.16 7.98 15.27
N ARG A 268 -8.80 6.88 15.61
CA ARG A 268 -9.80 6.81 16.70
C ARG A 268 -9.28 7.32 18.05
N ALA A 269 -7.97 7.28 18.28
CA ALA A 269 -7.37 7.74 19.53
C ALA A 269 -7.56 9.25 19.76
N THR A 270 -7.64 10.04 18.69
CA THR A 270 -7.79 11.50 18.72
C THR A 270 -9.10 11.98 18.08
N MET A 271 -9.65 11.18 17.16
CA MET A 271 -10.86 11.50 16.39
C MET A 271 -12.07 10.75 16.97
N VAL A 272 -12.55 11.22 18.09
CA VAL A 272 -13.73 10.69 18.78
C VAL A 272 -14.54 11.84 19.36
N GLY A 273 -15.86 11.74 19.29
CA GLY A 273 -16.78 12.71 19.88
C GLY A 273 -18.06 12.05 20.40
N THR A 274 -18.92 12.85 20.98
CA THR A 274 -20.16 12.42 21.63
C THR A 274 -21.37 12.98 20.88
N LEU A 275 -22.31 12.12 20.52
CA LEU A 275 -23.60 12.49 19.98
C LEU A 275 -24.66 12.35 21.10
N ILE A 276 -25.28 13.45 21.51
CA ILE A 276 -26.37 13.48 22.47
C ILE A 276 -27.69 13.56 21.68
N VAL A 277 -28.48 12.51 21.79
CA VAL A 277 -29.84 12.47 21.24
C VAL A 277 -30.83 12.78 22.30
N GLU A 278 -31.45 13.95 22.20
CA GLU A 278 -32.46 14.43 23.10
C GLU A 278 -33.85 13.86 22.73
N PRO A 279 -34.77 13.74 23.68
CA PRO A 279 -36.14 13.28 23.42
C PRO A 279 -36.90 14.11 22.37
#